data_d5fd7b2ad3c20197797355dd69e2d895
#
_entry.id   d5fd7b2ad3c20197797355dd69e2d895
#
_cell.length_a   1.000
_cell.length_b   1.000
_cell.length_c   1.000
_cell.angle_alpha   90.00
_cell.angle_beta   90.00
_cell.angle_gamma   90.00
#
_symmetry.space_group_name_H-M   'P 1'
#
loop_
_entity.id
_entity.type
_entity.pdbx_description
1 polymer ?
#
loop_
_entity_poly.entity_id
_entity_poly.type
_entity_poly.pdbx_seq_one_letter_code
_entity_poly.pdbx_strand_id
1 'polypeptide(L)'
;MGTGQAKVVPARPRQPSLAQLRAFVAVAEHLHFRDAATAIGMSQPALSGAVSALEESLGIQLLERTTRKVLLSPAGERLAARARTVLDAVGAFLEEADAARAPFTGVLRLGVIPTVAPYLLPTVLRLVHDCYPDLDLQVHEEQTASLLDGLTQGRLDLLLLAVPLGAPGVTELPLFDEDFVLVMPNDHWLAGREDIPRSALRELDLLLLDEGHCLRDQALDVCREAGRTEGALATTSAAGLSTLVQLVGGGLGVTLLPRTALRVETGRSDQLATGCFADPAPSRRVALAMRAGAARQAEFEEFADALRGALAALPVRIVG
;
A
#
# COMPACT_ATOMS: atom_id res chain seq x y z
N MET A 1 38.96 -42.13 42.85
CA MET A 1 38.22 -42.54 41.64
C MET A 1 37.25 -41.45 41.30
N GLY A 2 37.65 -40.55 40.39
CA GLY A 2 36.83 -39.42 39.94
C GLY A 2 36.27 -39.73 38.57
N THR A 3 34.96 -39.95 38.46
CA THR A 3 34.25 -40.14 37.22
C THR A 3 34.08 -38.78 36.52
N GLY A 4 34.90 -38.53 35.49
CA GLY A 4 34.78 -37.38 34.64
C GLY A 4 33.48 -37.47 33.83
N GLN A 5 32.49 -36.63 34.14
CA GLN A 5 31.35 -36.38 33.28
C GLN A 5 31.82 -35.63 32.01
N ALA A 6 31.83 -36.33 30.88
CA ALA A 6 32.02 -35.70 29.60
C ALA A 6 30.89 -34.69 29.35
N LYS A 7 31.22 -33.38 29.25
CA LYS A 7 30.32 -32.34 28.78
C LYS A 7 29.92 -32.68 27.34
N VAL A 8 28.66 -33.13 27.15
CA VAL A 8 28.07 -33.26 25.83
C VAL A 8 27.96 -31.85 25.26
N VAL A 9 28.81 -31.52 24.30
CA VAL A 9 28.68 -30.29 23.51
C VAL A 9 27.44 -30.46 22.64
N PRO A 10 26.40 -29.60 22.77
CA PRO A 10 25.23 -29.72 21.92
C PRO A 10 25.66 -29.58 20.46
N ALA A 11 25.23 -30.51 19.62
CA ALA A 11 25.46 -30.47 18.19
C ALA A 11 24.92 -29.12 17.68
N ARG A 12 25.70 -28.43 16.82
CA ARG A 12 25.25 -27.20 16.18
C ARG A 12 23.94 -27.49 15.45
N PRO A 13 22.91 -26.64 15.62
CA PRO A 13 21.65 -26.82 14.90
C PRO A 13 21.93 -26.89 13.40
N ARG A 14 21.31 -27.84 12.71
CA ARG A 14 21.38 -27.94 11.25
C ARG A 14 20.79 -26.66 10.66
N GLN A 15 21.42 -26.14 9.59
CA GLN A 15 20.90 -24.94 8.94
C GLN A 15 19.50 -25.22 8.34
N PRO A 16 18.51 -24.36 8.62
CA PRO A 16 17.19 -24.49 8.03
C PRO A 16 17.26 -24.26 6.52
N SER A 17 16.46 -24.99 5.75
CA SER A 17 16.29 -24.71 4.32
C SER A 17 15.28 -23.58 4.09
N LEU A 18 15.39 -22.90 2.93
CA LEU A 18 14.41 -21.87 2.53
C LEU A 18 12.99 -22.43 2.43
N ALA A 19 12.85 -23.68 1.98
CA ALA A 19 11.55 -24.35 1.92
C ALA A 19 10.92 -24.54 3.32
N GLN A 20 11.72 -24.87 4.32
CA GLN A 20 11.27 -24.98 5.71
C GLN A 20 10.87 -23.60 6.27
N LEU A 21 11.66 -22.55 5.99
CA LEU A 21 11.32 -21.19 6.42
C LEU A 21 10.02 -20.71 5.77
N ARG A 22 9.82 -20.92 4.45
CA ARG A 22 8.59 -20.60 3.74
C ARG A 22 7.38 -21.32 4.34
N ALA A 23 7.51 -22.62 4.58
CA ALA A 23 6.46 -23.42 5.20
C ALA A 23 6.08 -22.88 6.60
N PHE A 24 7.06 -22.55 7.41
CA PHE A 24 6.84 -22.01 8.74
C PHE A 24 6.18 -20.63 8.71
N VAL A 25 6.68 -19.69 7.87
CA VAL A 25 6.10 -18.35 7.72
C VAL A 25 4.65 -18.45 7.24
N ALA A 26 4.36 -19.28 6.25
CA ALA A 26 2.99 -19.48 5.77
C ALA A 26 2.05 -19.98 6.89
N VAL A 27 2.50 -20.92 7.73
CA VAL A 27 1.69 -21.36 8.89
C VAL A 27 1.54 -20.26 9.93
N ALA A 28 2.56 -19.44 10.13
CA ALA A 28 2.53 -18.32 11.07
C ALA A 28 1.52 -17.22 10.64
N GLU A 29 1.32 -17.05 9.34
CA GLU A 29 0.39 -16.06 8.77
C GLU A 29 -1.06 -16.56 8.75
N HIS A 30 -1.26 -17.82 8.36
CA HIS A 30 -2.61 -18.37 8.20
C HIS A 30 -3.16 -19.02 9.46
N LEU A 31 -2.31 -19.39 10.42
CA LEU A 31 -2.64 -20.14 11.64
C LEU A 31 -3.48 -21.41 11.37
N HIS A 32 -3.39 -21.91 10.14
CA HIS A 32 -4.12 -23.09 9.65
C HIS A 32 -3.30 -23.81 8.57
N PHE A 33 -2.99 -25.10 8.79
CA PHE A 33 -2.09 -25.86 7.91
C PHE A 33 -2.60 -26.03 6.47
N ARG A 34 -3.90 -26.19 6.27
CA ARG A 34 -4.48 -26.36 4.92
C ARG A 34 -4.39 -25.06 4.12
N ASP A 35 -4.75 -23.94 4.74
CA ASP A 35 -4.75 -22.63 4.09
C ASP A 35 -3.32 -22.21 3.77
N ALA A 36 -2.39 -22.39 4.71
CA ALA A 36 -0.96 -22.17 4.51
C ALA A 36 -0.40 -23.01 3.36
N ALA A 37 -0.79 -24.31 3.28
CA ALA A 37 -0.34 -25.19 2.20
C ALA A 37 -0.86 -24.73 0.83
N THR A 38 -2.12 -24.32 0.77
CA THR A 38 -2.73 -23.78 -0.45
C THR A 38 -2.03 -22.50 -0.89
N ALA A 39 -1.74 -21.58 0.05
CA ALA A 39 -1.08 -20.29 -0.23
C ALA A 39 0.29 -20.43 -0.86
N ILE A 40 1.06 -21.49 -0.51
CA ILE A 40 2.41 -21.69 -1.05
C ILE A 40 2.52 -22.86 -2.04
N GLY A 41 1.38 -23.37 -2.53
CA GLY A 41 1.34 -24.44 -3.55
C GLY A 41 1.88 -25.80 -3.09
N MET A 42 1.80 -26.12 -1.79
CA MET A 42 2.27 -27.36 -1.20
C MET A 42 1.09 -28.27 -0.78
N SER A 43 1.33 -29.58 -0.67
CA SER A 43 0.38 -30.45 0.03
C SER A 43 0.49 -30.24 1.55
N GLN A 44 -0.65 -30.35 2.27
CA GLN A 44 -0.65 -30.20 3.73
C GLN A 44 0.32 -31.17 4.45
N PRO A 45 0.47 -32.46 4.06
CA PRO A 45 1.48 -33.35 4.66
C PRO A 45 2.92 -32.86 4.45
N ALA A 46 3.23 -32.35 3.23
CA ALA A 46 4.56 -31.81 2.92
C ALA A 46 4.87 -30.56 3.75
N LEU A 47 3.92 -29.63 3.86
CA LEU A 47 4.02 -28.44 4.70
C LEU A 47 4.26 -28.82 6.17
N SER A 48 3.44 -29.74 6.72
CA SER A 48 3.58 -30.20 8.11
C SER A 48 4.91 -30.87 8.36
N GLY A 49 5.40 -31.69 7.42
CA GLY A 49 6.70 -32.30 7.47
C GLY A 49 7.85 -31.29 7.47
N ALA A 50 7.76 -30.27 6.62
CA ALA A 50 8.78 -29.20 6.55
C ALA A 50 8.86 -28.40 7.85
N VAL A 51 7.73 -28.05 8.46
CA VAL A 51 7.70 -27.35 9.75
C VAL A 51 8.22 -28.23 10.88
N SER A 52 7.83 -29.51 10.94
CA SER A 52 8.33 -30.43 11.96
C SER A 52 9.84 -30.67 11.85
N ALA A 53 10.37 -30.78 10.62
CA ALA A 53 11.81 -30.88 10.39
C ALA A 53 12.57 -29.61 10.77
N LEU A 54 11.95 -28.42 10.63
CA LEU A 54 12.50 -27.17 11.12
C LEU A 54 12.58 -27.15 12.66
N GLU A 55 11.48 -27.51 13.35
CA GLU A 55 11.43 -27.60 14.81
C GLU A 55 12.49 -28.58 15.35
N GLU A 56 12.63 -29.74 14.71
CA GLU A 56 13.65 -30.73 15.05
C GLU A 56 15.09 -30.20 14.86
N SER A 57 15.34 -29.51 13.72
CA SER A 57 16.66 -28.96 13.42
C SER A 57 17.08 -27.85 14.39
N LEU A 58 16.13 -27.09 14.88
CA LEU A 58 16.35 -26.00 15.84
C LEU A 58 16.30 -26.47 17.30
N GLY A 59 15.71 -27.63 17.55
CA GLY A 59 15.49 -28.14 18.92
C GLY A 59 14.47 -27.29 19.70
N ILE A 60 13.59 -26.55 18.99
CA ILE A 60 12.64 -25.61 19.58
C ILE A 60 11.26 -25.84 18.96
N GLN A 61 10.24 -25.88 19.80
CA GLN A 61 8.86 -25.92 19.36
C GLN A 61 8.42 -24.51 18.91
N LEU A 62 8.04 -24.37 17.65
CA LEU A 62 7.60 -23.10 17.05
C LEU A 62 6.08 -22.95 17.08
N LEU A 63 5.34 -24.07 17.03
CA LEU A 63 3.89 -24.12 16.99
C LEU A 63 3.31 -24.91 18.15
N GLU A 64 2.27 -24.37 18.76
CA GLU A 64 1.42 -25.08 19.71
C GLU A 64 0.22 -25.64 18.93
N ARG A 65 0.14 -26.98 18.87
CA ARG A 65 -0.92 -27.68 18.14
C ARG A 65 -2.00 -28.13 19.11
N THR A 66 -3.18 -27.55 19.01
CA THR A 66 -4.37 -28.07 19.65
C THR A 66 -5.27 -28.77 18.62
N THR A 67 -6.22 -29.57 19.06
CA THR A 67 -7.17 -30.25 18.17
C THR A 67 -8.03 -29.30 17.32
N ARG A 68 -8.06 -28.01 17.64
CA ARG A 68 -8.91 -27.01 16.99
C ARG A 68 -8.18 -25.78 16.47
N LYS A 69 -6.93 -25.50 16.89
CA LYS A 69 -6.19 -24.30 16.51
C LYS A 69 -4.69 -24.56 16.46
N VAL A 70 -4.03 -23.81 15.58
CA VAL A 70 -2.57 -23.66 15.53
C VAL A 70 -2.25 -22.30 16.12
N LEU A 71 -1.34 -22.25 17.07
CA LEU A 71 -0.85 -21.02 17.68
C LEU A 71 0.67 -20.98 17.55
N LEU A 72 1.24 -19.81 17.51
CA LEU A 72 2.69 -19.64 17.61
C LEU A 72 3.11 -19.74 19.08
N SER A 73 4.20 -20.45 19.35
CA SER A 73 4.88 -20.32 20.64
C SER A 73 5.55 -18.94 20.75
N PRO A 74 5.91 -18.47 21.94
CA PRO A 74 6.69 -17.22 22.10
C PRO A 74 8.03 -17.23 21.33
N ALA A 75 8.63 -18.40 21.14
CA ALA A 75 9.81 -18.58 20.29
C ALA A 75 9.41 -18.49 18.79
N GLY A 76 8.27 -19.11 18.44
CA GLY A 76 7.71 -19.06 17.09
C GLY A 76 7.44 -17.65 16.61
N GLU A 77 6.82 -16.80 17.42
CA GLU A 77 6.56 -15.39 17.07
C GLU A 77 7.84 -14.64 16.70
N ARG A 78 8.86 -14.73 17.55
CA ARG A 78 10.16 -14.07 17.31
C ARG A 78 10.88 -14.64 16.09
N LEU A 79 10.84 -15.96 15.90
CA LEU A 79 11.51 -16.63 14.78
C LEU A 79 10.75 -16.45 13.47
N ALA A 80 9.42 -16.30 13.47
CA ALA A 80 8.65 -15.97 12.27
C ALA A 80 9.08 -14.62 11.69
N ALA A 81 9.26 -13.59 12.51
CA ALA A 81 9.77 -12.30 12.07
C ALA A 81 11.17 -12.42 11.45
N ARG A 82 12.08 -13.20 12.06
CA ARG A 82 13.43 -13.43 11.52
C ARG A 82 13.42 -14.25 10.24
N ALA A 83 12.53 -15.25 10.14
CA ALA A 83 12.38 -16.06 8.95
C ALA A 83 11.88 -15.22 7.76
N ARG A 84 10.94 -14.28 7.99
CA ARG A 84 10.53 -13.31 6.97
C ARG A 84 11.72 -12.50 6.46
N THR A 85 12.50 -11.89 7.35
CA THR A 85 13.69 -11.12 6.96
C THR A 85 14.66 -11.92 6.08
N VAL A 86 14.85 -13.21 6.36
CA VAL A 86 15.70 -14.09 5.52
C VAL A 86 15.08 -14.31 4.13
N LEU A 87 13.77 -14.56 4.10
CA LEU A 87 13.07 -14.76 2.82
C LEU A 87 13.05 -13.49 1.96
N ASP A 88 12.91 -12.33 2.59
CA ASP A 88 12.96 -11.01 1.94
C ASP A 88 14.37 -10.77 1.33
N ALA A 89 15.42 -11.11 2.06
CA ALA A 89 16.80 -11.01 1.54
C ALA A 89 17.04 -11.95 0.34
N VAL A 90 16.42 -13.13 0.33
CA VAL A 90 16.46 -14.02 -0.84
C VAL A 90 15.67 -13.44 -2.00
N GLY A 91 14.53 -12.81 -1.74
CA GLY A 91 13.77 -12.06 -2.75
C GLY A 91 14.62 -10.98 -3.40
N ALA A 92 15.25 -10.12 -2.60
CA ALA A 92 16.16 -9.07 -3.08
C ALA A 92 17.35 -9.62 -3.90
N PHE A 93 17.91 -10.75 -3.50
CA PHE A 93 18.97 -11.40 -4.29
C PHE A 93 18.48 -11.85 -5.69
N LEU A 94 17.26 -12.36 -5.77
CA LEU A 94 16.67 -12.77 -7.06
C LEU A 94 16.33 -11.56 -7.93
N GLU A 95 15.81 -10.48 -7.31
CA GLU A 95 15.56 -9.20 -7.99
C GLU A 95 16.84 -8.61 -8.61
N GLU A 96 17.95 -8.61 -7.85
CA GLU A 96 19.25 -8.19 -8.37
C GLU A 96 19.71 -9.03 -9.57
N ALA A 97 19.51 -10.35 -9.49
CA ALA A 97 19.84 -11.26 -10.59
C ALA A 97 18.96 -11.00 -11.83
N ASP A 98 17.72 -10.63 -11.66
CA ASP A 98 16.80 -10.31 -12.76
C ASP A 98 17.07 -8.90 -13.32
N ALA A 99 17.34 -7.91 -12.48
CA ALA A 99 17.76 -6.56 -12.90
C ALA A 99 19.06 -6.58 -13.73
N ALA A 100 19.95 -7.53 -13.45
CA ALA A 100 21.19 -7.72 -14.21
C ALA A 100 20.97 -8.29 -15.63
N ARG A 101 19.76 -8.71 -15.99
CA ARG A 101 19.47 -9.31 -17.32
C ARG A 101 19.09 -8.29 -18.37
N ALA A 102 18.09 -7.45 -18.11
CA ALA A 102 17.69 -6.33 -18.97
C ALA A 102 16.73 -5.42 -18.20
N PRO A 103 16.82 -4.08 -18.37
CA PRO A 103 15.88 -3.16 -17.76
C PRO A 103 14.45 -3.38 -18.28
N PHE A 104 13.47 -3.10 -17.45
CA PHE A 104 12.03 -3.20 -17.75
C PHE A 104 11.59 -4.60 -18.27
N THR A 105 12.18 -5.66 -17.73
CA THR A 105 11.75 -7.04 -17.98
C THR A 105 11.32 -7.73 -16.68
N GLY A 106 10.63 -8.87 -16.81
CA GLY A 106 10.16 -9.66 -15.68
C GLY A 106 8.99 -9.02 -14.94
N VAL A 107 8.79 -9.39 -13.68
CA VAL A 107 7.63 -8.96 -12.87
C VAL A 107 7.90 -7.64 -12.20
N LEU A 108 6.94 -6.70 -12.30
CA LEU A 108 6.86 -5.48 -11.49
C LEU A 108 5.55 -5.50 -10.67
N ARG A 109 5.67 -5.57 -9.36
CA ARG A 109 4.54 -5.54 -8.43
C ARG A 109 4.31 -4.12 -7.97
N LEU A 110 3.27 -3.47 -8.55
CA LEU A 110 2.89 -2.09 -8.28
C LEU A 110 1.75 -2.04 -7.26
N GLY A 111 2.00 -1.49 -6.09
CA GLY A 111 0.97 -1.14 -5.12
C GLY A 111 0.38 0.24 -5.41
N VAL A 112 -0.93 0.38 -5.35
CA VAL A 112 -1.61 1.67 -5.62
C VAL A 112 -2.69 1.91 -4.58
N ILE A 113 -2.81 3.13 -4.07
CA ILE A 113 -3.89 3.48 -3.13
C ILE A 113 -5.23 3.65 -3.87
N PRO A 114 -6.37 3.31 -3.23
CA PRO A 114 -7.71 3.36 -3.85
C PRO A 114 -8.12 4.75 -4.36
N THR A 115 -7.58 5.82 -3.78
CA THR A 115 -7.88 7.19 -4.19
C THR A 115 -7.04 7.68 -5.37
N VAL A 116 -6.20 6.80 -5.95
CA VAL A 116 -5.33 7.04 -7.11
C VAL A 116 -5.58 6.01 -8.20
N ALA A 117 -5.75 4.74 -7.83
CA ALA A 117 -5.84 3.62 -8.76
C ALA A 117 -6.84 3.84 -9.92
N PRO A 118 -8.13 4.14 -9.70
CA PRO A 118 -9.11 4.24 -10.79
C PRO A 118 -8.82 5.36 -11.79
N TYR A 119 -8.05 6.36 -11.37
CA TYR A 119 -7.84 7.60 -12.15
C TYR A 119 -6.52 7.61 -12.90
N LEU A 120 -5.47 6.95 -12.37
CA LEU A 120 -4.14 6.93 -12.97
C LEU A 120 -3.79 5.60 -13.64
N LEU A 121 -4.33 4.46 -13.20
CA LEU A 121 -4.03 3.16 -13.81
C LEU A 121 -4.27 3.12 -15.33
N PRO A 122 -5.32 3.75 -15.90
CA PRO A 122 -5.46 3.76 -17.35
C PRO A 122 -4.26 4.36 -18.09
N THR A 123 -3.63 5.39 -17.50
CA THR A 123 -2.42 6.02 -18.07
C THR A 123 -1.18 5.15 -17.81
N VAL A 124 -1.02 4.60 -16.61
CA VAL A 124 0.09 3.68 -16.27
C VAL A 124 0.08 2.45 -17.17
N LEU A 125 -1.09 1.79 -17.32
CA LEU A 125 -1.22 0.59 -18.12
C LEU A 125 -0.90 0.85 -19.61
N ARG A 126 -1.34 2.01 -20.14
CA ARG A 126 -1.01 2.40 -21.51
C ARG A 126 0.50 2.63 -21.67
N LEU A 127 1.13 3.37 -20.74
CA LEU A 127 2.57 3.60 -20.74
C LEU A 127 3.34 2.28 -20.75
N VAL A 128 2.96 1.34 -19.87
CA VAL A 128 3.62 0.04 -19.78
C VAL A 128 3.44 -0.75 -21.06
N HIS A 129 2.21 -0.80 -21.60
CA HIS A 129 1.93 -1.51 -22.87
C HIS A 129 2.75 -0.97 -24.04
N ASP A 130 2.85 0.37 -24.15
CA ASP A 130 3.45 1.02 -25.31
C ASP A 130 5.00 1.06 -25.22
N CYS A 131 5.56 1.19 -24.02
CA CYS A 131 6.99 1.43 -23.82
C CYS A 131 7.75 0.23 -23.22
N TYR A 132 7.07 -0.65 -22.50
CA TYR A 132 7.69 -1.74 -21.74
C TYR A 132 6.98 -3.08 -21.96
N PRO A 133 6.94 -3.61 -23.20
CA PRO A 133 6.14 -4.78 -23.56
C PRO A 133 6.58 -6.08 -22.89
N ASP A 134 7.84 -6.16 -22.44
CA ASP A 134 8.39 -7.33 -21.76
C ASP A 134 8.23 -7.28 -20.23
N LEU A 135 7.56 -6.22 -19.69
CA LEU A 135 7.28 -6.04 -18.27
C LEU A 135 5.94 -6.68 -17.90
N ASP A 136 5.95 -7.67 -17.01
CA ASP A 136 4.75 -8.26 -16.39
C ASP A 136 4.30 -7.39 -15.20
N LEU A 137 3.40 -6.44 -15.45
CA LEU A 137 2.88 -5.53 -14.42
C LEU A 137 1.77 -6.20 -13.61
N GLN A 138 2.02 -6.42 -12.32
CA GLN A 138 1.04 -6.90 -11.34
C GLN A 138 0.60 -5.74 -10.44
N VAL A 139 -0.70 -5.42 -10.46
CA VAL A 139 -1.26 -4.30 -9.71
C VAL A 139 -1.96 -4.79 -8.44
N HIS A 140 -1.66 -4.15 -7.31
CA HIS A 140 -2.27 -4.40 -6.01
C HIS A 140 -2.88 -3.10 -5.49
N GLU A 141 -4.18 -3.09 -5.27
CA GLU A 141 -4.90 -1.94 -4.71
C GLU A 141 -5.17 -2.18 -3.23
N GLU A 142 -4.54 -1.37 -2.36
CA GLU A 142 -4.59 -1.51 -0.91
C GLU A 142 -4.44 -0.14 -0.23
N GLN A 143 -4.78 -0.06 1.05
CA GLN A 143 -4.51 1.13 1.87
C GLN A 143 -3.01 1.33 2.11
N THR A 144 -2.61 2.57 2.42
CA THR A 144 -1.20 2.97 2.55
C THR A 144 -0.40 2.09 3.50
N ALA A 145 -0.96 1.72 4.66
CA ALA A 145 -0.26 0.88 5.64
C ALA A 145 0.07 -0.51 5.09
N SER A 146 -0.90 -1.18 4.44
CA SER A 146 -0.72 -2.49 3.80
C SER A 146 0.30 -2.44 2.67
N LEU A 147 0.27 -1.35 1.86
CA LEU A 147 1.22 -1.14 0.78
C LEU A 147 2.65 -0.95 1.31
N LEU A 148 2.84 -0.16 2.36
CA LEU A 148 4.14 0.04 2.99
C LEU A 148 4.68 -1.27 3.59
N ASP A 149 3.83 -2.05 4.23
CA ASP A 149 4.20 -3.39 4.71
C ASP A 149 4.59 -4.31 3.55
N GLY A 150 3.83 -4.29 2.45
CA GLY A 150 4.14 -5.03 1.24
C GLY A 150 5.47 -4.64 0.62
N LEU A 151 5.76 -3.33 0.55
CA LEU A 151 7.01 -2.79 0.04
C LEU A 151 8.20 -3.19 0.92
N THR A 152 8.10 -2.98 2.22
CA THR A 152 9.20 -3.29 3.17
C THR A 152 9.50 -4.77 3.29
N GLN A 153 8.49 -5.63 3.08
CA GLN A 153 8.63 -7.10 3.08
C GLN A 153 8.99 -7.68 1.69
N GLY A 154 9.23 -6.85 0.67
CA GLY A 154 9.58 -7.30 -0.68
C GLY A 154 8.43 -7.97 -1.45
N ARG A 155 7.19 -7.90 -0.97
CA ARG A 155 6.00 -8.37 -1.70
C ARG A 155 5.58 -7.41 -2.81
N LEU A 156 5.91 -6.12 -2.66
CA LEU A 156 5.73 -5.07 -3.66
C LEU A 156 7.09 -4.46 -4.00
N ASP A 157 7.23 -4.01 -5.22
CA ASP A 157 8.46 -3.42 -5.75
C ASP A 157 8.38 -1.90 -5.78
N LEU A 158 7.22 -1.37 -6.16
CA LEU A 158 6.97 0.05 -6.35
C LEU A 158 5.57 0.39 -5.83
N LEU A 159 5.39 1.58 -5.25
CA LEU A 159 4.10 2.10 -4.82
C LEU A 159 3.75 3.37 -5.60
N LEU A 160 2.47 3.57 -5.89
CA LEU A 160 1.90 4.80 -6.43
C LEU A 160 0.87 5.34 -5.43
N LEU A 161 1.22 6.42 -4.74
CA LEU A 161 0.46 6.90 -3.59
C LEU A 161 0.70 8.38 -3.29
N ALA A 162 -0.04 8.90 -2.30
CA ALA A 162 0.18 10.27 -1.82
C ALA A 162 1.30 10.33 -0.79
N VAL A 163 2.08 11.40 -0.84
CA VAL A 163 3.24 11.67 0.04
C VAL A 163 3.05 13.00 0.79
N PRO A 164 3.79 13.27 1.88
CA PRO A 164 4.91 12.50 2.43
C PRO A 164 4.49 11.26 3.22
N LEU A 165 5.29 10.19 3.15
CA LEU A 165 5.04 8.96 3.91
C LEU A 165 5.66 8.98 5.30
N GLY A 166 6.76 9.70 5.47
CA GLY A 166 7.53 9.69 6.71
C GLY A 166 8.08 8.31 7.10
N ALA A 167 8.18 7.38 6.15
CA ALA A 167 8.58 5.99 6.37
C ALA A 167 10.09 5.80 6.21
N PRO A 168 10.81 5.35 7.25
CA PRO A 168 12.24 5.07 7.14
C PRO A 168 12.53 4.00 6.10
N GLY A 169 13.60 4.18 5.32
CA GLY A 169 14.01 3.19 4.29
C GLY A 169 13.17 3.20 3.02
N VAL A 170 12.33 4.21 2.82
CA VAL A 170 11.56 4.43 1.60
C VAL A 170 12.08 5.68 0.89
N THR A 171 12.29 5.58 -0.41
CA THR A 171 12.61 6.70 -1.31
C THR A 171 11.37 7.10 -2.08
N GLU A 172 11.01 8.37 -2.04
CA GLU A 172 9.88 8.94 -2.75
C GLU A 172 10.37 9.62 -4.04
N LEU A 173 9.71 9.34 -5.16
CA LEU A 173 9.92 9.96 -6.46
C LEU A 173 8.68 10.79 -6.80
N PRO A 174 8.64 12.10 -6.52
CA PRO A 174 7.49 12.94 -6.78
C PRO A 174 7.09 12.91 -8.26
N LEU A 175 5.79 12.84 -8.53
CA LEU A 175 5.25 12.86 -9.89
C LEU A 175 4.52 14.16 -10.17
N PHE A 176 3.56 14.52 -9.32
CA PHE A 176 2.76 15.73 -9.50
C PHE A 176 2.08 16.18 -8.21
N ASP A 177 1.67 17.44 -8.21
CA ASP A 177 0.74 18.01 -7.23
C ASP A 177 -0.65 18.17 -7.87
N GLU A 178 -1.70 17.84 -7.12
CA GLU A 178 -3.09 18.06 -7.53
C GLU A 178 -3.90 18.75 -6.44
N ASP A 179 -4.77 19.68 -6.85
CA ASP A 179 -5.63 20.39 -5.93
C ASP A 179 -6.81 19.55 -5.49
N PHE A 180 -7.28 19.81 -4.28
CA PHE A 180 -8.58 19.36 -3.84
C PHE A 180 -9.67 20.28 -4.38
N VAL A 181 -10.78 19.69 -4.77
CA VAL A 181 -11.98 20.36 -5.22
C VAL A 181 -13.14 20.00 -4.28
N LEU A 182 -13.93 20.98 -3.91
CA LEU A 182 -15.12 20.77 -3.09
C LEU A 182 -16.23 20.20 -3.96
N VAL A 183 -16.80 19.07 -3.56
CA VAL A 183 -17.95 18.44 -4.21
C VAL A 183 -19.16 18.54 -3.28
N MET A 184 -20.29 18.95 -3.81
CA MET A 184 -21.50 19.31 -3.07
C MET A 184 -22.76 19.02 -3.89
N PRO A 185 -23.95 19.03 -3.28
CA PRO A 185 -25.21 19.05 -4.03
C PRO A 185 -25.29 20.25 -4.98
N ASN A 186 -25.98 20.10 -6.10
CA ASN A 186 -26.05 21.13 -7.15
C ASN A 186 -26.78 22.41 -6.72
N ASP A 187 -27.62 22.35 -5.68
CA ASP A 187 -28.33 23.50 -5.09
C ASP A 187 -27.56 24.18 -3.95
N HIS A 188 -26.35 23.72 -3.66
CA HIS A 188 -25.54 24.28 -2.58
C HIS A 188 -25.03 25.70 -2.94
N TRP A 189 -24.99 26.60 -1.96
CA TRP A 189 -24.62 28.03 -2.13
C TRP A 189 -23.21 28.29 -2.65
N LEU A 190 -22.29 27.28 -2.57
CA LEU A 190 -20.95 27.32 -3.13
C LEU A 190 -20.84 26.66 -4.51
N ALA A 191 -21.94 26.15 -5.08
CA ALA A 191 -21.92 25.46 -6.37
C ALA A 191 -21.39 26.36 -7.49
N GLY A 192 -20.41 25.84 -8.25
CA GLY A 192 -19.82 26.56 -9.39
C GLY A 192 -18.85 27.70 -9.03
N ARG A 193 -18.53 27.92 -7.76
CA ARG A 193 -17.57 28.97 -7.37
C ARG A 193 -16.12 28.51 -7.64
N GLU A 194 -15.29 29.46 -8.08
CA GLU A 194 -13.87 29.25 -8.39
C GLU A 194 -12.93 29.96 -7.39
N ASP A 195 -13.46 30.54 -6.33
CA ASP A 195 -12.73 31.39 -5.38
C ASP A 195 -13.12 31.08 -3.92
N ILE A 196 -13.40 29.84 -3.59
CA ILE A 196 -13.86 29.43 -2.25
C ILE A 196 -12.70 29.63 -1.26
N PRO A 197 -12.86 30.47 -0.22
CA PRO A 197 -11.85 30.60 0.80
C PRO A 197 -11.79 29.32 1.64
N ARG A 198 -10.58 28.87 2.04
CA ARG A 198 -10.42 27.67 2.90
C ARG A 198 -11.24 27.77 4.19
N SER A 199 -11.43 28.98 4.72
CA SER A 199 -12.25 29.20 5.93
C SER A 199 -13.71 28.77 5.79
N ALA A 200 -14.25 28.68 4.57
CA ALA A 200 -15.60 28.16 4.33
C ALA A 200 -15.79 26.73 4.85
N LEU A 201 -14.73 25.94 4.89
CA LEU A 201 -14.78 24.57 5.44
C LEU A 201 -15.22 24.49 6.91
N ARG A 202 -15.18 25.61 7.65
CA ARG A 202 -15.64 25.64 9.06
C ARG A 202 -17.14 25.40 9.20
N GLU A 203 -17.90 25.81 8.20
CA GLU A 203 -19.37 25.84 8.22
C GLU A 203 -19.99 24.68 7.44
N LEU A 204 -19.17 23.78 6.88
CA LEU A 204 -19.62 22.70 6.01
C LEU A 204 -19.63 21.35 6.73
N ASP A 205 -20.66 20.55 6.49
CA ASP A 205 -20.71 19.15 6.94
C ASP A 205 -19.86 18.29 6.00
N LEU A 206 -18.57 18.11 6.37
CA LEU A 206 -17.62 17.39 5.54
C LEU A 206 -17.74 15.88 5.77
N LEU A 207 -18.09 15.16 4.72
CA LEU A 207 -18.06 13.69 4.64
C LEU A 207 -16.63 13.24 4.32
N LEU A 208 -16.19 12.17 4.97
CA LEU A 208 -14.83 11.64 4.85
C LEU A 208 -14.84 10.17 4.46
N LEU A 209 -13.72 9.69 3.94
CA LEU A 209 -13.47 8.26 3.83
C LEU A 209 -13.26 7.62 5.21
N ASP A 210 -13.39 6.29 5.26
CA ASP A 210 -13.09 5.49 6.45
C ASP A 210 -11.63 5.64 6.87
N GLU A 211 -11.32 5.25 8.10
CA GLU A 211 -9.95 5.21 8.61
C GLU A 211 -9.03 4.34 7.75
N GLY A 212 -7.75 4.71 7.67
CA GLY A 212 -6.74 4.04 6.86
C GLY A 212 -6.56 4.59 5.44
N HIS A 213 -7.47 5.45 4.98
CA HIS A 213 -7.28 6.19 3.73
C HIS A 213 -6.51 7.49 3.97
N CYS A 214 -5.35 7.66 3.34
CA CYS A 214 -4.54 8.89 3.46
C CYS A 214 -5.32 10.15 3.05
N LEU A 215 -6.29 10.05 2.14
CA LEU A 215 -7.14 11.17 1.74
C LEU A 215 -8.00 11.67 2.91
N ARG A 216 -8.42 10.80 3.84
CA ARG A 216 -9.11 11.21 5.07
C ARG A 216 -8.22 12.14 5.89
N ASP A 217 -6.98 11.71 6.15
CA ASP A 217 -6.03 12.47 6.96
C ASP A 217 -5.70 13.82 6.30
N GLN A 218 -5.51 13.81 4.98
CA GLN A 218 -5.29 15.03 4.20
C GLN A 218 -6.48 15.99 4.27
N ALA A 219 -7.71 15.48 4.16
CA ALA A 219 -8.91 16.31 4.29
C ALA A 219 -9.05 16.88 5.72
N LEU A 220 -8.68 16.11 6.75
CA LEU A 220 -8.64 16.57 8.13
C LEU A 220 -7.57 17.64 8.35
N ASP A 221 -6.39 17.51 7.70
CA ASP A 221 -5.35 18.54 7.74
C ASP A 221 -5.83 19.85 7.15
N VAL A 222 -6.45 19.79 5.97
CA VAL A 222 -7.05 20.97 5.31
C VAL A 222 -8.10 21.64 6.24
N CYS A 223 -8.92 20.86 6.93
CA CYS A 223 -9.89 21.38 7.90
C CYS A 223 -9.23 22.02 9.11
N ARG A 224 -8.17 21.42 9.64
CA ARG A 224 -7.38 21.97 10.77
C ARG A 224 -6.71 23.30 10.38
N GLU A 225 -6.11 23.38 9.21
CA GLU A 225 -5.56 24.61 8.66
C GLU A 225 -6.62 25.71 8.46
N ALA A 226 -7.84 25.32 8.08
CA ALA A 226 -8.98 26.22 8.01
C ALA A 226 -9.46 26.71 9.39
N GLY A 227 -8.94 26.16 10.49
CA GLY A 227 -9.30 26.51 11.87
C GLY A 227 -10.58 25.80 12.35
N ARG A 228 -10.90 24.63 11.81
CA ARG A 228 -12.00 23.78 12.28
C ARG A 228 -11.55 22.97 13.49
N THR A 229 -12.36 22.90 14.54
CA THR A 229 -12.16 22.02 15.68
C THR A 229 -12.74 20.63 15.41
N GLU A 230 -12.13 19.57 15.94
CA GLU A 230 -12.46 18.15 15.66
C GLU A 230 -13.90 17.70 15.93
N GLY A 231 -14.70 18.48 16.66
CA GLY A 231 -16.04 18.09 17.09
C GLY A 231 -17.19 18.24 16.06
N ALA A 232 -16.91 18.66 14.83
CA ALA A 232 -17.95 19.00 13.84
C ALA A 232 -17.87 18.18 12.53
N LEU A 233 -17.27 17.00 12.56
CA LEU A 233 -17.23 16.12 11.41
C LEU A 233 -18.51 15.29 11.32
N ALA A 234 -18.96 15.02 10.09
CA ALA A 234 -20.09 14.13 9.88
C ALA A 234 -19.79 12.74 10.46
N THR A 235 -20.78 12.13 11.07
CA THR A 235 -20.68 10.77 11.63
C THR A 235 -20.67 9.69 10.55
N THR A 236 -20.97 10.05 9.31
CA THR A 236 -21.05 9.15 8.17
C THR A 236 -19.72 9.16 7.41
N SER A 237 -19.18 8.00 7.17
CA SER A 237 -18.00 7.79 6.34
C SER A 237 -18.28 6.77 5.23
N ALA A 238 -17.36 6.63 4.29
CA ALA A 238 -17.46 5.68 3.18
C ALA A 238 -16.14 4.98 2.93
N ALA A 239 -16.21 3.72 2.50
CA ALA A 239 -15.05 2.91 2.16
C ALA A 239 -14.39 3.30 0.82
N GLY A 240 -15.04 4.10 -0.02
CA GLY A 240 -14.50 4.54 -1.31
C GLY A 240 -15.13 5.82 -1.83
N LEU A 241 -14.44 6.47 -2.78
CA LEU A 241 -14.86 7.77 -3.31
C LEU A 241 -16.21 7.71 -4.02
N SER A 242 -16.51 6.66 -4.76
CA SER A 242 -17.78 6.51 -5.45
C SER A 242 -18.97 6.48 -4.47
N THR A 243 -18.85 5.78 -3.35
CA THR A 243 -19.88 5.80 -2.30
C THR A 243 -19.97 7.17 -1.64
N LEU A 244 -18.82 7.78 -1.35
CA LEU A 244 -18.75 9.10 -0.73
C LEU A 244 -19.49 10.15 -1.56
N VAL A 245 -19.31 10.14 -2.86
CA VAL A 245 -19.98 11.05 -3.82
C VAL A 245 -21.49 10.80 -3.88
N GLN A 246 -21.94 9.54 -3.76
CA GLN A 246 -23.39 9.25 -3.69
C GLN A 246 -24.01 9.80 -2.40
N LEU A 247 -23.32 9.76 -1.28
CA LEU A 247 -23.79 10.37 -0.02
C LEU A 247 -23.90 11.90 -0.16
N VAL A 248 -22.97 12.54 -0.87
CA VAL A 248 -23.04 13.98 -1.19
C VAL A 248 -24.26 14.27 -2.08
N GLY A 249 -24.46 13.48 -3.15
CA GLY A 249 -25.63 13.62 -4.03
C GLY A 249 -26.97 13.41 -3.29
N GLY A 250 -26.97 12.61 -2.23
CA GLY A 250 -28.09 12.42 -1.32
C GLY A 250 -28.32 13.55 -0.32
N GLY A 251 -27.51 14.61 -0.33
CA GLY A 251 -27.66 15.79 0.53
C GLY A 251 -27.13 15.61 1.95
N LEU A 252 -26.29 14.59 2.21
CA LEU A 252 -25.76 14.31 3.56
C LEU A 252 -24.59 15.22 3.96
N GLY A 253 -24.09 16.05 3.03
CA GLY A 253 -22.99 16.96 3.27
C GLY A 253 -22.20 17.24 2.00
N VAL A 254 -20.93 17.62 2.15
CA VAL A 254 -19.99 17.91 1.08
C VAL A 254 -18.72 17.10 1.26
N THR A 255 -17.87 17.00 0.23
CA THR A 255 -16.58 16.30 0.37
C THR A 255 -15.48 16.97 -0.44
N LEU A 256 -14.23 16.62 -0.13
CA LEU A 256 -13.04 17.00 -0.90
C LEU A 256 -12.64 15.85 -1.81
N LEU A 257 -12.58 16.09 -3.12
CA LEU A 257 -12.03 15.15 -4.09
C LEU A 257 -10.73 15.67 -4.68
N PRO A 258 -9.77 14.78 -4.95
CA PRO A 258 -8.64 15.11 -5.79
C PRO A 258 -9.11 15.46 -7.21
N ARG A 259 -8.47 16.42 -7.85
CA ARG A 259 -8.88 16.91 -9.18
C ARG A 259 -8.93 15.81 -10.23
N THR A 260 -8.03 14.84 -10.17
CA THR A 260 -8.01 13.68 -11.09
C THR A 260 -9.25 12.79 -10.99
N ALA A 261 -9.88 12.73 -9.82
CA ALA A 261 -11.08 11.91 -9.57
C ALA A 261 -12.37 12.51 -10.13
N LEU A 262 -12.43 13.84 -10.28
CA LEU A 262 -13.68 14.56 -10.61
C LEU A 262 -14.41 14.00 -11.82
N ARG A 263 -13.70 13.84 -12.95
CA ARG A 263 -14.34 13.41 -14.20
C ARG A 263 -15.02 12.05 -14.07
N VAL A 264 -14.44 11.14 -13.29
CA VAL A 264 -14.96 9.79 -13.10
C VAL A 264 -16.12 9.79 -12.11
N GLU A 265 -15.96 10.51 -10.99
CA GLU A 265 -16.88 10.43 -9.86
C GLU A 265 -18.09 11.35 -10.00
N THR A 266 -17.94 12.53 -10.63
CA THR A 266 -19.04 13.49 -10.75
C THR A 266 -19.69 13.51 -12.13
N GLY A 267 -19.02 13.00 -13.16
CA GLY A 267 -19.47 13.10 -14.57
C GLY A 267 -20.75 12.34 -14.94
N ARG A 268 -21.33 11.59 -14.00
CA ARG A 268 -22.55 10.78 -14.21
C ARG A 268 -23.74 11.25 -13.37
N SER A 269 -23.63 12.36 -12.65
CA SER A 269 -24.66 12.81 -11.72
C SER A 269 -25.00 14.28 -11.93
N ASP A 270 -26.24 14.54 -12.30
CA ASP A 270 -26.78 15.91 -12.38
C ASP A 270 -27.12 16.51 -11.00
N GLN A 271 -26.93 15.73 -9.92
CA GLN A 271 -27.21 16.15 -8.55
C GLN A 271 -25.99 16.79 -7.87
N LEU A 272 -24.85 16.77 -8.53
CA LEU A 272 -23.57 17.23 -7.98
C LEU A 272 -23.09 18.50 -8.66
N ALA A 273 -22.49 19.37 -7.86
CA ALA A 273 -21.72 20.51 -8.31
C ALA A 273 -20.33 20.48 -7.70
N THR A 274 -19.41 21.19 -8.34
CA THR A 274 -18.04 21.36 -7.86
C THR A 274 -17.74 22.82 -7.58
N GLY A 275 -16.78 23.08 -6.69
CA GLY A 275 -16.27 24.42 -6.44
C GLY A 275 -14.77 24.36 -6.17
N CYS A 276 -14.02 25.31 -6.73
CA CYS A 276 -12.58 25.41 -6.56
C CYS A 276 -12.21 26.37 -5.44
N PHE A 277 -11.12 26.05 -4.74
CA PHE A 277 -10.62 26.95 -3.71
C PHE A 277 -9.82 28.12 -4.32
N ALA A 278 -9.82 29.26 -3.64
CA ALA A 278 -8.94 30.36 -3.93
C ALA A 278 -7.47 29.94 -3.73
N ASP A 279 -6.55 30.51 -4.53
CA ASP A 279 -5.12 30.26 -4.43
C ASP A 279 -4.51 30.82 -3.12
N PRO A 280 -3.58 30.07 -2.51
CA PRO A 280 -3.13 28.74 -2.85
C PRO A 280 -4.18 27.67 -2.45
N ALA A 281 -4.68 26.89 -3.43
CA ALA A 281 -5.63 25.84 -3.17
C ALA A 281 -5.01 24.73 -2.29
N PRO A 282 -5.80 24.07 -1.41
CA PRO A 282 -5.34 22.89 -0.72
C PRO A 282 -5.03 21.79 -1.76
N SER A 283 -3.92 21.10 -1.58
CA SER A 283 -3.42 20.13 -2.55
C SER A 283 -2.76 18.94 -1.89
N ARG A 284 -2.56 17.88 -2.66
CA ARG A 284 -1.74 16.74 -2.28
C ARG A 284 -0.67 16.48 -3.33
N ARG A 285 0.41 15.83 -2.92
CA ARG A 285 1.45 15.33 -3.82
C ARG A 285 1.30 13.84 -4.00
N VAL A 286 1.39 13.39 -5.25
CA VAL A 286 1.43 11.98 -5.62
C VAL A 286 2.83 11.63 -6.11
N ALA A 287 3.33 10.47 -5.70
CA ALA A 287 4.67 10.01 -5.99
C ALA A 287 4.69 8.51 -6.27
N LEU A 288 5.75 8.05 -6.92
CA LEU A 288 6.19 6.67 -6.78
C LEU A 288 7.03 6.57 -5.50
N ALA A 289 6.97 5.40 -4.85
CA ALA A 289 7.80 5.12 -3.68
C ALA A 289 8.39 3.71 -3.79
N MET A 290 9.67 3.58 -3.43
CA MET A 290 10.42 2.34 -3.49
C MET A 290 11.27 2.15 -2.24
N ARG A 291 11.80 0.95 -2.02
CA ARG A 291 12.80 0.72 -0.97
C ARG A 291 14.06 1.54 -1.26
N ALA A 292 14.62 2.17 -0.23
CA ALA A 292 15.92 2.81 -0.35
C ALA A 292 16.99 1.76 -0.69
N GLY A 293 17.76 2.01 -1.74
CA GLY A 293 18.76 1.07 -2.25
C GLY A 293 18.17 -0.14 -3.00
N ALA A 294 16.96 -0.01 -3.56
CA ALA A 294 16.41 -1.02 -4.45
C ALA A 294 17.35 -1.31 -5.63
N ALA A 295 17.53 -2.58 -5.98
CA ALA A 295 18.38 -2.99 -7.10
C ALA A 295 17.97 -2.37 -8.44
N ARG A 296 16.66 -2.16 -8.62
CA ARG A 296 16.04 -1.54 -9.81
C ARG A 296 15.83 -0.03 -9.67
N GLN A 297 16.56 0.66 -8.79
CA GLN A 297 16.35 2.09 -8.52
C GLN A 297 16.42 2.95 -9.79
N ALA A 298 17.46 2.78 -10.62
CA ALA A 298 17.61 3.56 -11.84
C ALA A 298 16.46 3.34 -12.84
N GLU A 299 15.95 2.11 -12.90
CA GLU A 299 14.80 1.74 -13.73
C GLU A 299 13.50 2.42 -13.21
N PHE A 300 13.31 2.47 -11.88
CA PHE A 300 12.16 3.14 -11.29
C PHE A 300 12.22 4.67 -11.43
N GLU A 301 13.42 5.25 -11.41
CA GLU A 301 13.63 6.67 -11.71
C GLU A 301 13.27 6.98 -13.17
N GLU A 302 13.73 6.17 -14.13
CA GLU A 302 13.36 6.29 -15.55
C GLU A 302 11.85 6.08 -15.77
N PHE A 303 11.24 5.10 -15.09
CA PHE A 303 9.80 4.90 -15.12
C PHE A 303 9.02 6.10 -14.57
N ALA A 304 9.52 6.74 -13.49
CA ALA A 304 8.92 7.96 -12.94
C ALA A 304 8.97 9.10 -13.96
N ASP A 305 10.08 9.27 -14.68
CA ASP A 305 10.22 10.31 -15.72
C ASP A 305 9.26 10.06 -16.89
N ALA A 306 9.17 8.83 -17.36
CA ALA A 306 8.23 8.45 -18.41
C ALA A 306 6.77 8.67 -17.97
N LEU A 307 6.46 8.32 -16.71
CA LEU A 307 5.13 8.51 -16.14
C LEU A 307 4.77 9.99 -15.97
N ARG A 308 5.69 10.87 -15.56
CA ARG A 308 5.49 12.33 -15.54
C ARG A 308 5.09 12.84 -16.92
N GLY A 309 5.78 12.40 -17.98
CA GLY A 309 5.43 12.74 -19.36
C GLY A 309 4.02 12.29 -19.73
N ALA A 310 3.64 11.07 -19.39
CA ALA A 310 2.31 10.53 -19.70
C ALA A 310 1.19 11.21 -18.90
N LEU A 311 1.48 11.67 -17.67
CA LEU A 311 0.52 12.35 -16.79
C LEU A 311 0.33 13.84 -17.12
N ALA A 312 1.18 14.44 -17.96
CA ALA A 312 1.12 15.88 -18.28
C ALA A 312 -0.21 16.29 -18.99
N ALA A 313 -0.96 15.33 -19.53
CA ALA A 313 -2.29 15.58 -20.10
C ALA A 313 -3.41 15.67 -19.07
N LEU A 314 -3.15 15.31 -17.81
CA LEU A 314 -4.10 15.39 -16.70
C LEU A 314 -4.10 16.80 -16.08
N PRO A 315 -5.18 17.20 -15.39
CA PRO A 315 -5.28 18.52 -14.75
C PRO A 315 -4.46 18.57 -13.44
N VAL A 316 -3.15 18.36 -13.55
CA VAL A 316 -2.18 18.28 -12.44
C VAL A 316 -0.95 19.14 -12.71
N ARG A 317 -0.18 19.47 -11.68
CA ARG A 317 1.09 20.18 -11.80
C ARG A 317 2.23 19.17 -11.66
N ILE A 318 2.89 18.85 -12.77
CA ILE A 318 4.02 17.92 -12.79
C ILE A 318 5.15 18.49 -11.90
N VAL A 319 5.77 17.62 -11.11
CA VAL A 319 6.92 17.93 -10.25
C VAL A 319 8.11 17.13 -10.74
N GLY A 320 9.21 17.82 -11.04
CA GLY A 320 10.45 17.23 -11.54
C GLY A 320 11.64 17.79 -10.82
#